data_6c4928e8bd35f6abbf0ec15f01aa66be
#
_entry.id   6c4928e8bd35f6abbf0ec15f01aa66be
#
_cell.length_a   1.000
_cell.length_b   1.000
_cell.length_c   1.000
_cell.angle_alpha   90.00
_cell.angle_beta   90.00
_cell.angle_gamma   90.00
#
_symmetry.space_group_name_H-M   'P 1'
#
loop_
_entity.id
_entity.type
_entity.pdbx_description
1 polymer ?
#
loop_
_entity_poly.entity_id
_entity_poly.type
_entity_poly.pdbx_seq_one_letter_code
_entity_poly.pdbx_strand_id
1 'polypeptide(L)'
;MNKTELIKQMAVISGLTQAQAGDALDALCTAIEDELGAGGEVSVTGFGAFSAPQRAERQGRNPKTGEAVTIAAHRAVKFKPGKGLRDAVA
;
A
#
# COMPACT_ATOMS: atom_id res chain seq x y z
N MET A 1 -8.23 5.14 13.38
CA MET A 1 -7.58 3.91 13.87
C MET A 1 -6.09 3.95 13.53
N ASN A 2 -5.25 3.75 14.52
CA ASN A 2 -3.81 3.71 14.33
C ASN A 2 -3.30 2.26 14.34
N LYS A 3 -1.98 2.06 14.21
CA LYS A 3 -1.38 0.72 14.19
C LYS A 3 -1.68 -0.06 15.48
N THR A 4 -1.60 0.58 16.64
CA THR A 4 -1.85 -0.06 17.93
C THR A 4 -3.30 -0.54 18.04
N GLU A 5 -4.25 0.28 17.64
CA GLU A 5 -5.68 -0.09 17.63
C GLU A 5 -5.97 -1.18 16.61
N LEU A 6 -5.31 -1.14 15.45
CA LEU A 6 -5.45 -2.17 14.43
C LEU A 6 -4.97 -3.53 14.96
N ILE A 7 -3.83 -3.56 15.64
CA ILE A 7 -3.28 -4.78 16.25
C ILE A 7 -4.26 -5.37 17.28
N LYS A 8 -4.85 -4.53 18.11
CA LYS A 8 -5.86 -4.97 19.10
C LYS A 8 -7.05 -5.59 18.41
N GLN A 9 -7.55 -4.97 17.35
CA GLN A 9 -8.68 -5.47 16.57
C GLN A 9 -8.33 -6.81 15.90
N MET A 10 -7.16 -6.92 15.33
CA MET A 10 -6.68 -8.16 14.72
C MET A 10 -6.60 -9.30 15.72
N ALA A 11 -6.12 -9.02 16.93
CA ALA A 11 -6.04 -10.01 18.01
C ALA A 11 -7.44 -10.54 18.38
N VAL A 12 -8.42 -9.65 18.49
CA VAL A 12 -9.81 -10.02 18.78
C VAL A 12 -10.39 -10.91 17.68
N ILE A 13 -10.23 -10.50 16.44
CA ILE A 13 -10.82 -11.22 15.29
C ILE A 13 -10.19 -12.60 15.10
N SER A 14 -8.85 -12.68 15.24
CA SER A 14 -8.07 -13.88 14.92
C SER A 14 -7.95 -14.86 16.09
N GLY A 15 -8.22 -14.42 17.32
CA GLY A 15 -7.92 -15.21 18.52
C GLY A 15 -6.46 -15.25 18.90
N LEU A 16 -5.61 -14.44 18.25
CA LEU A 16 -4.19 -14.31 18.59
C LEU A 16 -3.99 -13.37 19.77
N THR A 17 -2.83 -13.46 20.42
CA THR A 17 -2.42 -12.44 21.39
C THR A 17 -2.07 -11.14 20.64
N GLN A 18 -2.03 -10.01 21.36
CA GLN A 18 -1.63 -8.75 20.74
C GLN A 18 -0.19 -8.81 20.21
N ALA A 19 0.70 -9.50 20.90
CA ALA A 19 2.08 -9.71 20.44
C ALA A 19 2.11 -10.49 19.13
N GLN A 20 1.36 -11.57 19.03
CA GLN A 20 1.27 -12.38 17.81
C GLN A 20 0.63 -11.61 16.66
N ALA A 21 -0.43 -10.86 16.93
CA ALA A 21 -1.09 -10.03 15.92
C ALA A 21 -0.16 -8.92 15.42
N GLY A 22 0.62 -8.31 16.31
CA GLY A 22 1.63 -7.31 15.94
C GLY A 22 2.71 -7.89 15.04
N ASP A 23 3.22 -9.06 15.38
CA ASP A 23 4.22 -9.77 14.56
C ASP A 23 3.65 -10.14 13.19
N ALA A 24 2.41 -10.58 13.13
CA ALA A 24 1.73 -10.91 11.88
C ALA A 24 1.56 -9.67 10.98
N LEU A 25 1.17 -8.54 11.56
CA LEU A 25 1.04 -7.29 10.81
C LEU A 25 2.39 -6.81 10.29
N ASP A 26 3.43 -6.87 11.11
CA ASP A 26 4.78 -6.48 10.68
C ASP A 26 5.28 -7.39 9.56
N ALA A 27 5.02 -8.71 9.65
CA ALA A 27 5.36 -9.66 8.60
C ALA A 27 4.64 -9.35 7.29
N LEU A 28 3.35 -8.98 7.36
CA LEU A 28 2.57 -8.59 6.17
C LEU A 28 3.18 -7.36 5.51
N CYS A 29 3.48 -6.33 6.28
CA CYS A 29 4.08 -5.10 5.76
C CYS A 29 5.44 -5.37 5.12
N THR A 30 6.29 -6.16 5.77
CA THR A 30 7.60 -6.52 5.25
C THR A 30 7.49 -7.32 3.95
N ALA A 31 6.57 -8.29 3.89
CA ALA A 31 6.35 -9.10 2.69
C ALA A 31 5.90 -8.24 1.51
N ILE A 32 5.01 -7.28 1.74
CA ILE A 32 4.55 -6.35 0.71
C ILE A 32 5.70 -5.45 0.24
N GLU A 33 6.46 -4.88 1.18
CA GLU A 33 7.60 -4.02 0.87
C GLU A 33 8.65 -4.74 0.02
N ASP A 34 9.00 -5.97 0.41
CA ASP A 34 10.01 -6.77 -0.29
C ASP A 34 9.56 -7.13 -1.70
N GLU A 35 8.30 -7.55 -1.87
CA GLU A 35 7.77 -7.93 -3.17
C GLU A 35 7.69 -6.73 -4.12
N LEU A 36 7.18 -5.60 -3.64
CA LEU A 36 7.12 -4.38 -4.45
C LEU A 36 8.52 -3.84 -4.75
N GLY A 37 9.44 -3.95 -3.79
CA GLY A 37 10.84 -3.56 -3.99
C GLY A 37 11.53 -4.38 -5.07
N ALA A 38 11.15 -5.64 -5.24
CA ALA A 38 11.66 -6.54 -6.28
C ALA A 38 10.96 -6.38 -7.64
N GLY A 39 9.99 -5.48 -7.73
CA GLY A 39 9.25 -5.23 -8.99
C GLY A 39 7.99 -6.08 -9.16
N GLY A 40 7.61 -6.85 -8.14
CA GLY A 40 6.40 -7.66 -8.17
C GLY A 40 5.16 -6.95 -7.68
N GLU A 41 4.10 -7.71 -7.50
CA GLU A 41 2.81 -7.25 -7.00
C GLU A 41 2.35 -8.16 -5.87
N VAL A 42 1.50 -7.63 -4.99
CA VAL A 42 0.86 -8.43 -3.94
C VAL A 42 -0.65 -8.31 -4.09
N SER A 43 -1.31 -9.43 -4.31
CA SER A 43 -2.76 -9.47 -4.46
C SER A 43 -3.38 -10.30 -3.33
N VAL A 44 -4.34 -9.70 -2.64
CA VAL A 44 -5.13 -10.38 -1.60
C VAL A 44 -6.55 -10.45 -2.10
N THR A 45 -6.98 -11.67 -2.46
CA THR A 45 -8.30 -11.90 -3.06
C THR A 45 -9.42 -11.30 -2.21
N GLY A 46 -10.27 -10.49 -2.83
CA GLY A 46 -11.38 -9.82 -2.17
C GLY A 46 -11.02 -8.55 -1.43
N PHE A 47 -9.76 -8.35 -1.09
CA PHE A 47 -9.28 -7.15 -0.38
C PHE A 47 -8.72 -6.10 -1.33
N GLY A 48 -7.74 -6.47 -2.14
CA GLY A 48 -7.11 -5.56 -3.08
C GLY A 48 -5.74 -6.00 -3.51
N ALA A 49 -5.10 -5.18 -4.32
CA ALA A 49 -3.78 -5.45 -4.85
C ALA A 49 -2.86 -4.25 -4.67
N PHE A 50 -1.62 -4.53 -4.25
CA PHE A 50 -0.56 -3.54 -4.14
C PHE A 50 0.40 -3.71 -5.30
N SER A 51 0.80 -2.60 -5.91
CA SER A 51 1.78 -2.57 -6.99
C SER A 51 2.63 -1.31 -6.89
N ALA A 52 3.74 -1.30 -7.61
CA ALA A 52 4.61 -0.13 -7.68
C ALA A 52 5.00 0.12 -9.14
N PRO A 53 4.06 0.57 -9.99
CA PRO A 53 4.33 0.79 -11.40
C PRO A 53 5.40 1.86 -11.60
N GLN A 54 6.21 1.67 -12.64
CA GLN A 54 7.20 2.64 -13.06
C GLN A 54 6.49 3.85 -13.66
N ARG A 55 6.77 5.04 -13.14
CA ARG A 55 6.32 6.30 -13.74
C ARG A 55 7.42 6.83 -14.63
N ALA A 56 7.12 7.03 -15.90
CA ALA A 56 8.08 7.57 -16.84
C ALA A 56 8.42 9.04 -16.55
N GLU A 57 9.61 9.45 -16.95
CA GLU A 57 9.99 10.86 -16.95
C GLU A 57 9.00 11.66 -17.80
N ARG A 58 8.61 12.81 -17.31
CA ARG A 58 7.66 13.69 -18.02
C ARG A 58 8.02 15.16 -17.82
N GLN A 59 7.51 15.99 -18.73
CA GLN A 59 7.60 17.44 -18.66
C GLN A 59 6.39 17.98 -17.90
N GLY A 60 6.64 18.87 -16.94
CA GLY A 60 5.60 19.61 -16.24
C GLY A 60 5.88 21.10 -16.34
N ARG A 61 5.04 21.92 -15.70
CA ARG A 61 5.24 23.37 -15.62
C ARG A 61 5.15 23.84 -14.17
N ASN A 62 6.04 24.76 -13.82
CA ASN A 62 5.95 25.44 -12.54
C ASN A 62 4.79 26.43 -12.60
N PRO A 63 3.74 26.26 -11.77
CA PRO A 63 2.57 27.14 -11.81
C PRO A 63 2.86 28.60 -11.44
N LYS A 64 3.97 28.88 -10.75
CA LYS A 64 4.34 30.24 -10.36
C LYS A 64 5.10 30.99 -11.46
N THR A 65 5.97 30.29 -12.19
CA THR A 65 6.86 30.90 -13.17
C THR A 65 6.51 30.55 -14.61
N GLY A 66 5.71 29.50 -14.81
CA GLY A 66 5.39 28.96 -16.13
C GLY A 66 6.55 28.23 -16.78
N GLU A 67 7.67 28.07 -16.10
CA GLU A 67 8.84 27.35 -16.63
C GLU A 67 8.58 25.86 -16.73
N ALA A 68 9.10 25.23 -17.77
CA ALA A 68 9.06 23.80 -17.91
C ALA A 68 9.99 23.13 -16.89
N VAL A 69 9.50 22.10 -16.20
CA VAL A 69 10.30 21.29 -15.28
C VAL A 69 10.24 19.83 -15.73
N THR A 70 11.33 19.11 -15.51
CA THR A 70 11.39 17.67 -15.80
C THR A 70 11.09 16.90 -14.55
N ILE A 71 10.07 16.05 -14.61
CA ILE A 71 9.71 15.13 -13.54
C ILE A 71 10.39 13.80 -13.82
N ALA A 72 11.38 13.44 -12.99
CA ALA A 72 12.17 12.24 -13.19
C ALA A 72 11.32 10.97 -13.12
N ALA A 73 11.74 9.93 -13.83
CA ALA A 73 11.16 8.61 -13.72
C ALA A 73 11.25 8.10 -12.27
N HIS A 74 10.19 7.50 -11.78
CA HIS A 74 10.14 6.96 -10.42
C HIS A 74 9.13 5.83 -10.31
N ARG A 75 9.22 5.06 -9.23
CA ARG A 75 8.21 4.06 -8.88
C ARG A 75 7.27 4.65 -7.85
N ALA A 76 5.98 4.43 -8.02
CA ALA A 76 4.96 4.91 -7.10
C ALA A 76 4.13 3.73 -6.59
N VAL A 77 3.94 3.65 -5.28
CA VAL A 77 3.09 2.61 -4.69
C VAL A 77 1.63 2.90 -5.02
N LYS A 78 0.93 1.87 -5.50
CA LYS A 78 -0.48 1.95 -5.83
C LYS A 78 -1.23 0.82 -5.14
N PHE A 79 -2.37 1.15 -4.53
CA PHE A 79 -3.30 0.17 -3.99
C PHE A 79 -4.60 0.21 -4.79
N LYS A 80 -5.00 -0.94 -5.36
CA LYS A 80 -6.28 -1.09 -6.05
C LYS A 80 -7.20 -1.92 -5.16
N PRO A 81 -8.27 -1.32 -4.60
CA PRO A 81 -9.18 -2.05 -3.73
C PRO A 81 -9.95 -3.13 -4.48
N GLY A 82 -10.15 -4.26 -3.82
CA GLY A 82 -10.94 -5.36 -4.36
C GLY A 82 -12.42 -5.18 -4.10
N LYS A 83 -13.22 -6.08 -4.66
CA LYS A 83 -14.69 -6.01 -4.55
C LYS A 83 -15.16 -6.07 -3.10
N GLY A 84 -14.62 -6.97 -2.29
CA GLY A 84 -15.02 -7.12 -0.89
C GLY A 84 -14.81 -5.84 -0.08
N LEU A 85 -13.67 -5.20 -0.26
CA LEU A 85 -13.38 -3.95 0.43
C LEU A 85 -14.26 -2.80 -0.06
N ARG A 86 -14.49 -2.71 -1.37
CA ARG A 86 -15.39 -1.69 -1.95
C ARG A 86 -16.82 -1.87 -1.47
N ASP A 87 -17.31 -3.11 -1.40
CA ASP A 87 -18.65 -3.41 -0.93
C ASP A 87 -18.82 -3.08 0.55
N ALA A 88 -17.76 -3.24 1.36
CA ALA A 88 -17.80 -2.94 2.79
C ALA A 88 -18.03 -1.46 3.09
N VAL A 89 -17.70 -0.57 2.17
CA VAL A 89 -17.83 0.89 2.33
C VAL A 89 -18.92 1.50 1.45
N ALA A 90 -19.61 0.67 0.68
CA ALA A 90 -20.68 1.13 -0.22
C ALA A 90 -21.96 1.49 0.55
#